data_4e8f78307e09e3805010d72a1efe0e82
#
_entry.id   4e8f78307e09e3805010d72a1efe0e82
#
_cell.length_a   1.000
_cell.length_b   1.000
_cell.length_c   1.000
_cell.angle_alpha   90.00
_cell.angle_beta   90.00
_cell.angle_gamma   90.00
#
_symmetry.space_group_name_H-M   'P 1'
#
loop_
_entity.id
_entity.type
_entity.pdbx_description
1 polymer ?
#
loop_
_entity_poly.entity_id
_entity_poly.type
_entity_poly.pdbx_seq_one_letter_code
_entity_poly.pdbx_strand_id
1 'polypeptide(L)'
;MRKYIFSVLIALLSLPVIAQQQSQAKVILDKTAEVFRKAGGVKADFTVKAVTNGLVEGAENGTIQLKGEKFVLKTSDIITWFDGKTQWSYVTKNDEVNVSNPTQEELQQINPYTFLYMYQKGFSYKLGATKTYRGKAVWEVVLTARDKKQELEHITLFVTKDTYEPLCILLQQRGQQTRNEITLSLIHILTLPTT
;
A
#
# COMPACT_ATOMS: atom_id res chain seq x y z
N MET A 1 50.16 -5.00 7.25
CA MET A 1 49.43 -3.84 6.66
C MET A 1 48.72 -4.15 5.35
N ARG A 2 49.25 -4.95 4.41
CA ARG A 2 48.58 -5.28 3.11
C ARG A 2 47.25 -6.03 3.24
N LYS A 3 47.02 -6.82 4.28
CA LYS A 3 45.76 -7.60 4.47
C LYS A 3 44.53 -6.76 4.86
N TYR A 4 44.74 -5.65 5.56
CA TYR A 4 43.65 -4.74 5.97
C TYR A 4 43.18 -3.77 4.88
N ILE A 5 44.09 -3.45 3.92
CA ILE A 5 43.75 -2.61 2.78
C ILE A 5 42.74 -3.32 1.85
N PHE A 6 42.84 -4.64 1.69
CA PHE A 6 41.94 -5.41 0.86
C PHE A 6 40.52 -5.51 1.49
N SER A 7 40.43 -5.62 2.82
CA SER A 7 39.13 -5.67 3.53
C SER A 7 38.41 -4.34 3.52
N VAL A 8 39.12 -3.21 3.58
CA VAL A 8 38.53 -1.86 3.49
C VAL A 8 38.05 -1.55 2.07
N LEU A 9 38.75 -2.03 1.03
CA LEU A 9 38.36 -1.82 -0.35
C LEU A 9 37.06 -2.55 -0.73
N ILE A 10 36.82 -3.75 -0.18
CA ILE A 10 35.59 -4.53 -0.40
C ILE A 10 34.39 -3.85 0.28
N ALA A 11 34.57 -3.23 1.46
CA ALA A 11 33.52 -2.53 2.18
C ALA A 11 33.05 -1.25 1.46
N LEU A 12 33.92 -0.58 0.70
CA LEU A 12 33.59 0.63 -0.07
C LEU A 12 32.78 0.35 -1.35
N LEU A 13 32.81 -0.88 -1.88
CA LEU A 13 32.07 -1.26 -3.11
C LEU A 13 30.58 -1.60 -2.86
N SER A 14 30.15 -1.79 -1.61
CA SER A 14 28.76 -2.17 -1.28
C SER A 14 27.82 -0.99 -1.08
N LEU A 15 28.32 0.21 -0.86
CA LEU A 15 27.51 1.42 -0.61
C LEU A 15 26.65 1.90 -1.81
N PRO A 16 27.14 1.86 -3.08
CA PRO A 16 26.34 2.32 -4.21
C PRO A 16 25.12 1.47 -4.53
N VAL A 17 25.14 0.18 -4.22
CA VAL A 17 24.02 -0.74 -4.51
C VAL A 17 22.78 -0.42 -3.67
N ILE A 18 22.96 -0.10 -2.40
CA ILE A 18 21.84 0.24 -1.48
C ILE A 18 21.18 1.56 -1.90
N ALA A 19 21.98 2.57 -2.23
CA ALA A 19 21.49 3.86 -2.69
C ALA A 19 20.73 3.74 -4.02
N GLN A 20 21.18 2.90 -4.93
CA GLN A 20 20.51 2.64 -6.20
C GLN A 20 19.17 1.94 -6.02
N GLN A 21 19.06 0.95 -5.14
CA GLN A 21 17.79 0.26 -4.85
C GLN A 21 16.77 1.19 -4.22
N GLN A 22 17.19 2.08 -3.33
CA GLN A 22 16.30 3.07 -2.72
C GLN A 22 15.81 4.09 -3.75
N SER A 23 16.67 4.56 -4.64
CA SER A 23 16.32 5.50 -5.70
C SER A 23 15.32 4.88 -6.71
N GLN A 24 15.51 3.61 -7.10
CA GLN A 24 14.59 2.90 -7.97
C GLN A 24 13.23 2.64 -7.31
N ALA A 25 13.20 2.25 -6.03
CA ALA A 25 11.96 2.08 -5.29
C ALA A 25 11.16 3.38 -5.24
N LYS A 26 11.83 4.53 -5.03
CA LYS A 26 11.19 5.84 -5.08
C LYS A 26 10.55 6.12 -6.43
N VAL A 27 11.26 5.89 -7.52
CA VAL A 27 10.72 6.10 -8.88
C VAL A 27 9.46 5.27 -9.12
N ILE A 28 9.41 4.01 -8.65
CA ILE A 28 8.23 3.15 -8.80
C ILE A 28 7.07 3.70 -7.98
N LEU A 29 7.29 4.09 -6.72
CA LEU A 29 6.26 4.67 -5.86
C LEU A 29 5.72 6.01 -6.43
N ASP A 30 6.61 6.88 -6.91
CA ASP A 30 6.23 8.15 -7.54
C ASP A 30 5.36 7.92 -8.79
N LYS A 31 5.74 6.96 -9.65
CA LYS A 31 4.96 6.59 -10.84
C LYS A 31 3.60 5.97 -10.48
N THR A 32 3.58 5.11 -9.47
CA THR A 32 2.32 4.53 -8.96
C THR A 32 1.39 5.65 -8.48
N ALA A 33 1.89 6.57 -7.65
CA ALA A 33 1.10 7.72 -7.19
C ALA A 33 0.66 8.64 -8.35
N GLU A 34 1.50 8.81 -9.38
CA GLU A 34 1.17 9.59 -10.57
C GLU A 34 0.04 8.98 -11.38
N VAL A 35 0.03 7.64 -11.57
CA VAL A 35 -1.06 6.92 -12.25
C VAL A 35 -2.39 7.22 -11.55
N PHE A 36 -2.44 7.13 -10.23
CA PHE A 36 -3.65 7.42 -9.46
C PHE A 36 -4.05 8.90 -9.50
N ARG A 37 -3.08 9.82 -9.43
CA ARG A 37 -3.36 11.26 -9.49
C ARG A 37 -3.87 11.72 -10.85
N LYS A 38 -3.35 11.14 -11.95
CA LYS A 38 -3.81 11.44 -13.32
C LYS A 38 -5.15 10.79 -13.63
N ALA A 39 -5.50 9.73 -12.93
CA ALA A 39 -6.82 9.14 -13.02
C ALA A 39 -7.84 10.09 -12.42
N GLY A 40 -8.90 10.41 -13.13
CA GLY A 40 -10.00 11.26 -12.62
C GLY A 40 -10.77 10.63 -11.46
N GLY A 41 -10.49 9.38 -11.18
CA GLY A 41 -10.96 8.54 -10.09
C GLY A 41 -10.57 7.08 -10.35
N VAL A 42 -10.59 6.26 -9.31
CA VAL A 42 -10.25 4.83 -9.38
C VAL A 42 -11.38 4.02 -8.76
N LYS A 43 -11.76 2.94 -9.42
CA LYS A 43 -12.61 1.91 -8.86
C LYS A 43 -11.85 0.58 -8.87
N ALA A 44 -11.84 -0.10 -7.74
CA ALA A 44 -11.22 -1.41 -7.61
C ALA A 44 -12.08 -2.35 -6.77
N ASP A 45 -12.08 -3.63 -7.12
CA ASP A 45 -12.46 -4.68 -6.21
C ASP A 45 -11.24 -5.08 -5.38
N PHE A 46 -11.46 -5.48 -4.15
CA PHE A 46 -10.39 -5.98 -3.29
C PHE A 46 -10.83 -7.24 -2.52
N THR A 47 -9.83 -8.02 -2.15
CA THR A 47 -9.94 -9.09 -1.17
C THR A 47 -8.91 -8.83 -0.09
N VAL A 48 -9.34 -8.75 1.17
CA VAL A 48 -8.46 -8.71 2.34
C VAL A 48 -8.41 -10.10 2.94
N LYS A 49 -7.20 -10.59 3.21
CA LYS A 49 -6.98 -11.85 3.93
C LYS A 49 -6.13 -11.59 5.17
N ALA A 50 -6.56 -12.09 6.32
CA ALA A 50 -5.72 -12.20 7.51
C ALA A 50 -4.91 -13.50 7.42
N VAL A 51 -3.59 -13.41 7.45
CA VAL A 51 -2.67 -14.55 7.28
C VAL A 51 -1.73 -14.64 8.48
N THR A 52 -1.82 -15.74 9.24
CA THR A 52 -0.95 -16.04 10.38
C THR A 52 -0.15 -17.31 10.10
N ASN A 53 1.18 -17.23 10.16
CA ASN A 53 2.08 -18.36 9.88
C ASN A 53 1.81 -19.06 8.53
N GLY A 54 1.36 -18.28 7.52
CA GLY A 54 1.05 -18.80 6.18
C GLY A 54 -0.37 -19.38 6.04
N LEU A 55 -1.16 -19.44 7.10
CA LEU A 55 -2.55 -19.90 7.10
C LEU A 55 -3.50 -18.71 7.01
N VAL A 56 -4.52 -18.82 6.16
CA VAL A 56 -5.58 -17.81 6.02
C VAL A 56 -6.61 -18.04 7.13
N GLU A 57 -6.75 -17.08 8.04
CA GLU A 57 -7.70 -17.13 9.15
C GLU A 57 -9.07 -16.53 8.78
N GLY A 58 -9.09 -15.63 7.83
CA GLY A 58 -10.31 -14.99 7.35
C GLY A 58 -10.07 -14.25 6.04
N ALA A 59 -11.14 -14.03 5.30
CA ALA A 59 -11.13 -13.25 4.07
C ALA A 59 -12.40 -12.41 3.95
N GLU A 60 -12.25 -11.17 3.48
CA GLU A 60 -13.35 -10.26 3.19
C GLU A 60 -13.16 -9.66 1.80
N ASN A 61 -14.26 -9.53 1.06
CA ASN A 61 -14.28 -8.92 -0.25
C ASN A 61 -15.00 -7.57 -0.19
N GLY A 62 -14.59 -6.66 -1.05
CA GLY A 62 -15.24 -5.37 -1.15
C GLY A 62 -14.89 -4.63 -2.40
N THR A 63 -15.46 -3.44 -2.50
CA THR A 63 -15.15 -2.48 -3.56
C THR A 63 -14.72 -1.16 -2.94
N ILE A 64 -13.78 -0.48 -3.60
CA ILE A 64 -13.41 0.87 -3.23
C ILE A 64 -13.48 1.78 -4.46
N GLN A 65 -14.01 2.97 -4.28
CA GLN A 65 -14.00 4.05 -5.25
C GLN A 65 -13.28 5.24 -4.64
N LEU A 66 -12.33 5.81 -5.37
CA LEU A 66 -11.48 6.91 -4.92
C LEU A 66 -11.55 8.06 -5.91
N LYS A 67 -11.62 9.29 -5.39
CA LYS A 67 -11.46 10.53 -6.16
C LYS A 67 -10.78 11.59 -5.30
N GLY A 68 -9.50 11.84 -5.57
CA GLY A 68 -8.66 12.65 -4.67
C GLY A 68 -8.56 12.01 -3.30
N GLU A 69 -8.88 12.74 -2.25
CA GLU A 69 -8.90 12.24 -0.87
C GLU A 69 -10.22 11.56 -0.49
N LYS A 70 -11.26 11.70 -1.32
CA LYS A 70 -12.60 11.13 -1.05
C LYS A 70 -12.65 9.68 -1.46
N PHE A 71 -13.40 8.88 -0.70
CA PHE A 71 -13.62 7.48 -1.08
C PHE A 71 -14.99 6.96 -0.64
N VAL A 72 -15.40 5.89 -1.30
CA VAL A 72 -16.49 5.01 -0.88
C VAL A 72 -15.92 3.59 -0.83
N LEU A 73 -15.97 2.98 0.33
CA LEU A 73 -15.57 1.58 0.56
C LEU A 73 -16.83 0.79 0.92
N LYS A 74 -17.01 -0.35 0.27
CA LYS A 74 -18.14 -1.25 0.50
C LYS A 74 -17.65 -2.66 0.74
N THR A 75 -18.07 -3.24 1.84
CA THR A 75 -17.97 -4.68 2.13
C THR A 75 -19.36 -5.26 2.36
N SER A 76 -19.46 -6.53 2.73
CA SER A 76 -20.74 -7.16 3.11
C SER A 76 -21.38 -6.48 4.32
N ASP A 77 -20.56 -6.05 5.27
CA ASP A 77 -21.02 -5.66 6.61
C ASP A 77 -21.03 -4.14 6.80
N ILE A 78 -20.21 -3.39 6.04
CA ILE A 78 -20.04 -1.94 6.22
C ILE A 78 -19.97 -1.24 4.88
N ILE A 79 -20.64 -0.08 4.78
CA ILE A 79 -20.43 0.89 3.71
C ILE A 79 -19.89 2.17 4.34
N THR A 80 -18.70 2.57 3.93
CA THR A 80 -18.04 3.78 4.43
C THR A 80 -17.92 4.82 3.32
N TRP A 81 -18.36 6.03 3.60
CA TRP A 81 -18.14 7.22 2.77
C TRP A 81 -17.20 8.17 3.51
N PHE A 82 -16.28 8.77 2.80
CA PHE A 82 -15.38 9.81 3.30
C PHE A 82 -15.30 10.95 2.30
N ASP A 83 -15.57 12.18 2.73
CA ASP A 83 -15.61 13.36 1.88
C ASP A 83 -14.32 14.19 1.88
N GLY A 84 -13.27 13.71 2.56
CA GLY A 84 -12.00 14.38 2.80
C GLY A 84 -11.88 14.95 4.22
N LYS A 85 -12.97 14.93 5.01
CA LYS A 85 -12.99 15.42 6.40
C LYS A 85 -13.82 14.51 7.30
N THR A 86 -15.05 14.23 6.91
CA THR A 86 -16.02 13.47 7.69
C THR A 86 -16.21 12.09 7.07
N GLN A 87 -16.30 11.10 7.93
CA GLN A 87 -16.59 9.72 7.59
C GLN A 87 -17.98 9.35 8.09
N TRP A 88 -18.74 8.69 7.24
CA TRP A 88 -19.99 8.02 7.57
C TRP A 88 -19.82 6.54 7.32
N SER A 89 -20.10 5.71 8.32
CA SER A 89 -20.04 4.25 8.22
C SER A 89 -21.38 3.65 8.55
N TYR A 90 -22.04 3.12 7.55
CA TYR A 90 -23.30 2.39 7.69
C TYR A 90 -23.00 0.91 7.96
N VAL A 91 -23.41 0.43 9.14
CA VAL A 91 -23.29 -0.96 9.56
C VAL A 91 -24.58 -1.70 9.18
N THR A 92 -24.48 -2.57 8.17
CA THR A 92 -25.66 -3.25 7.56
C THR A 92 -26.41 -4.13 8.55
N LYS A 93 -25.71 -4.74 9.50
CA LYS A 93 -26.29 -5.67 10.49
C LYS A 93 -27.21 -4.97 11.48
N ASN A 94 -26.87 -3.74 11.87
CA ASN A 94 -27.58 -3.02 12.94
C ASN A 94 -28.45 -1.88 12.40
N ASP A 95 -28.37 -1.60 11.09
CA ASP A 95 -29.00 -0.45 10.44
C ASP A 95 -28.58 0.89 11.07
N GLU A 96 -27.31 0.99 11.46
CA GLU A 96 -26.74 2.14 12.16
C GLU A 96 -25.77 2.92 11.29
N VAL A 97 -25.78 4.24 11.43
CA VAL A 97 -24.80 5.13 10.81
C VAL A 97 -23.91 5.75 11.89
N ASN A 98 -22.63 5.47 11.83
CA ASN A 98 -21.62 6.11 12.66
C ASN A 98 -20.98 7.28 11.90
N VAL A 99 -20.84 8.43 12.55
CA VAL A 99 -20.23 9.64 11.97
C VAL A 99 -19.00 10.01 12.78
N SER A 100 -17.86 10.20 12.11
CA SER A 100 -16.60 10.57 12.75
C SER A 100 -15.77 11.49 11.87
N ASN A 101 -14.76 12.13 12.46
CA ASN A 101 -13.69 12.84 11.75
C ASN A 101 -12.39 12.07 12.02
N PRO A 102 -12.05 11.09 11.20
CA PRO A 102 -10.92 10.21 11.45
C PRO A 102 -9.58 10.97 11.36
N THR A 103 -8.63 10.58 12.19
CA THR A 103 -7.24 10.99 12.09
C THR A 103 -6.57 10.37 10.85
N GLN A 104 -5.38 10.89 10.50
CA GLN A 104 -4.61 10.30 9.38
C GLN A 104 -4.22 8.84 9.66
N GLU A 105 -3.96 8.47 10.92
CA GLU A 105 -3.63 7.10 11.32
C GLU A 105 -4.83 6.16 11.14
N GLU A 106 -6.03 6.60 11.52
CA GLU A 106 -7.26 5.82 11.31
C GLU A 106 -7.59 5.66 9.82
N LEU A 107 -7.41 6.71 9.01
CA LEU A 107 -7.59 6.63 7.55
C LEU A 107 -6.64 5.61 6.90
N GLN A 108 -5.42 5.45 7.43
CA GLN A 108 -4.45 4.47 6.95
C GLN A 108 -4.93 3.02 7.10
N GLN A 109 -5.75 2.75 8.11
CA GLN A 109 -6.31 1.43 8.35
C GLN A 109 -7.52 1.13 7.45
N ILE A 110 -8.23 2.18 7.02
CA ILE A 110 -9.48 2.05 6.26
C ILE A 110 -9.22 2.09 4.76
N ASN A 111 -8.36 3.00 4.30
CA ASN A 111 -8.10 3.20 2.87
C ASN A 111 -6.78 2.55 2.46
N PRO A 112 -6.81 1.42 1.72
CA PRO A 112 -5.60 0.72 1.30
C PRO A 112 -4.69 1.54 0.37
N TYR A 113 -5.17 2.62 -0.21
CA TYR A 113 -4.38 3.50 -1.08
C TYR A 113 -3.68 4.64 -0.35
N THR A 114 -3.86 4.78 0.97
CA THR A 114 -3.14 5.80 1.76
C THR A 114 -1.63 5.69 1.66
N PHE A 115 -1.08 4.48 1.40
CA PHE A 115 0.36 4.31 1.17
C PHE A 115 0.88 5.16 0.01
N LEU A 116 0.05 5.51 -0.99
CA LEU A 116 0.42 6.38 -2.11
C LEU A 116 0.84 7.80 -1.66
N TYR A 117 0.46 8.18 -0.46
CA TYR A 117 0.80 9.48 0.13
C TYR A 117 1.77 9.35 1.30
N MET A 118 1.76 8.20 1.98
CA MET A 118 2.54 7.96 3.20
C MET A 118 4.01 7.68 2.94
N TYR A 119 4.35 7.07 1.79
CA TYR A 119 5.74 6.65 1.54
C TYR A 119 6.73 7.82 1.59
N GLN A 120 6.27 9.07 1.39
CA GLN A 120 7.10 10.26 1.45
C GLN A 120 7.46 10.65 2.89
N LYS A 121 6.64 10.25 3.88
CA LYS A 121 6.80 10.61 5.28
C LYS A 121 6.70 9.35 6.16
N GLY A 122 7.64 9.19 7.08
CA GLY A 122 7.58 8.15 8.09
C GLY A 122 8.12 6.78 7.68
N PHE A 123 8.42 6.52 6.40
CA PHE A 123 8.96 5.24 5.92
C PHE A 123 10.31 5.40 5.22
N SER A 124 11.16 4.39 5.36
CA SER A 124 12.23 4.08 4.43
C SER A 124 11.72 3.03 3.44
N TYR A 125 12.28 2.98 2.24
CA TYR A 125 11.81 2.05 1.21
C TYR A 125 12.98 1.48 0.42
N LYS A 126 12.81 0.25 -0.06
CA LYS A 126 13.77 -0.46 -0.92
C LYS A 126 13.04 -1.37 -1.90
N LEU A 127 13.72 -1.71 -3.00
CA LEU A 127 13.27 -2.79 -3.87
C LEU A 127 13.49 -4.14 -3.19
N GLY A 128 12.48 -4.99 -3.26
CA GLY A 128 12.59 -6.41 -3.00
C GLY A 128 12.96 -7.21 -4.27
N ALA A 129 12.66 -8.50 -4.25
CA ALA A 129 12.93 -9.36 -5.38
C ALA A 129 11.98 -9.08 -6.55
N THR A 130 12.49 -9.22 -7.78
CA THR A 130 11.63 -9.29 -8.97
C THR A 130 10.87 -10.61 -8.94
N LYS A 131 9.56 -10.56 -9.12
CA LYS A 131 8.71 -11.75 -9.12
C LYS A 131 7.54 -11.63 -10.09
N THR A 132 6.84 -12.74 -10.27
CA THR A 132 5.54 -12.78 -10.95
C THR A 132 4.45 -12.93 -9.88
N TYR A 133 3.41 -12.13 -9.96
CA TYR A 133 2.24 -12.20 -9.08
C TYR A 133 0.98 -12.27 -9.94
N ARG A 134 0.19 -13.34 -9.78
CA ARG A 134 -1.04 -13.60 -10.57
C ARG A 134 -0.80 -13.48 -12.10
N GLY A 135 0.30 -14.02 -12.59
CA GLY A 135 0.66 -14.01 -14.01
C GLY A 135 1.25 -12.71 -14.55
N LYS A 136 1.35 -11.66 -13.73
CA LYS A 136 1.94 -10.37 -14.12
C LYS A 136 3.33 -10.19 -13.52
N ALA A 137 4.26 -9.63 -14.29
CA ALA A 137 5.57 -9.24 -13.80
C ALA A 137 5.42 -8.00 -12.89
N VAL A 138 5.94 -8.08 -11.66
CA VAL A 138 5.79 -7.02 -10.67
C VAL A 138 7.13 -6.58 -10.08
N TRP A 139 7.16 -5.33 -9.65
CA TRP A 139 8.13 -4.82 -8.70
C TRP A 139 7.63 -5.10 -7.29
N GLU A 140 8.50 -5.61 -6.43
CA GLU A 140 8.26 -5.64 -4.99
C GLU A 140 8.91 -4.41 -4.37
N VAL A 141 8.13 -3.59 -3.68
CA VAL A 141 8.62 -2.43 -2.95
C VAL A 141 8.28 -2.61 -1.48
N VAL A 142 9.30 -2.62 -0.63
CA VAL A 142 9.16 -2.80 0.82
C VAL A 142 9.37 -1.46 1.50
N LEU A 143 8.35 -0.99 2.23
CA LEU A 143 8.40 0.17 3.10
C LEU A 143 8.58 -0.30 4.54
N THR A 144 9.44 0.37 5.30
CA THR A 144 9.68 0.09 6.72
C THR A 144 9.50 1.37 7.51
N ALA A 145 8.69 1.34 8.55
CA ALA A 145 8.46 2.48 9.43
C ALA A 145 9.77 2.94 10.07
N ARG A 146 10.00 4.27 10.04
CA ARG A 146 11.19 4.87 10.68
C ARG A 146 10.99 5.03 12.18
N ASP A 147 9.77 5.34 12.61
CA ASP A 147 9.41 5.42 14.01
C ASP A 147 9.04 4.04 14.55
N LYS A 148 9.75 3.60 15.60
CA LYS A 148 9.49 2.34 16.29
C LYS A 148 8.18 2.32 17.09
N LYS A 149 7.56 3.47 17.31
CA LYS A 149 6.26 3.58 17.97
C LYS A 149 5.09 3.40 17.01
N GLN A 150 5.34 3.48 15.69
CA GLN A 150 4.31 3.31 14.67
C GLN A 150 3.81 1.87 14.68
N GLU A 151 2.49 1.68 14.73
CA GLU A 151 1.86 0.34 14.73
C GLU A 151 2.14 -0.41 13.43
N LEU A 152 1.99 0.25 12.28
CA LEU A 152 2.27 -0.33 10.97
C LEU A 152 3.78 -0.36 10.74
N GLU A 153 4.38 -1.54 10.87
CA GLU A 153 5.84 -1.72 10.78
C GLU A 153 6.35 -1.85 9.37
N HIS A 154 5.67 -2.69 8.56
CA HIS A 154 6.04 -2.94 7.18
C HIS A 154 4.83 -2.87 6.25
N ILE A 155 5.06 -2.29 5.07
CA ILE A 155 4.15 -2.34 3.93
C ILE A 155 4.93 -2.93 2.76
N THR A 156 4.43 -4.00 2.15
CA THR A 156 5.01 -4.53 0.90
C THR A 156 4.02 -4.35 -0.23
N LEU A 157 4.45 -3.74 -1.32
CA LEU A 157 3.65 -3.48 -2.50
C LEU A 157 4.13 -4.36 -3.64
N PHE A 158 3.20 -5.00 -4.36
CA PHE A 158 3.45 -5.60 -5.66
C PHE A 158 2.84 -4.70 -6.74
N VAL A 159 3.71 -4.03 -7.48
CA VAL A 159 3.36 -3.04 -8.50
C VAL A 159 3.68 -3.62 -9.87
N THR A 160 2.73 -3.56 -10.81
CA THR A 160 2.95 -4.03 -12.19
C THR A 160 4.08 -3.27 -12.86
N LYS A 161 4.87 -3.98 -13.68
CA LYS A 161 6.01 -3.36 -14.38
C LYS A 161 5.61 -2.50 -15.57
N ASP A 162 4.49 -2.81 -16.16
CA ASP A 162 3.95 -2.17 -17.37
C ASP A 162 3.11 -0.93 -17.05
N THR A 163 2.19 -1.03 -16.09
CA THR A 163 1.20 0.04 -15.81
C THR A 163 1.42 0.78 -14.50
N TYR A 164 2.35 0.33 -13.65
CA TYR A 164 2.60 0.86 -12.30
C TYR A 164 1.38 0.80 -11.38
N GLU A 165 0.47 -0.15 -11.63
CA GLU A 165 -0.71 -0.39 -10.81
C GLU A 165 -0.37 -1.35 -9.65
N PRO A 166 -0.81 -1.07 -8.41
CA PRO A 166 -0.64 -2.01 -7.31
C PRO A 166 -1.62 -3.18 -7.48
N LEU A 167 -1.11 -4.41 -7.40
CA LEU A 167 -1.91 -5.65 -7.42
C LEU A 167 -2.11 -6.22 -6.03
N CYS A 168 -1.16 -6.01 -5.13
CA CYS A 168 -1.21 -6.54 -3.77
C CYS A 168 -0.50 -5.61 -2.80
N ILE A 169 -1.06 -5.50 -1.62
CA ILE A 169 -0.52 -4.76 -0.49
C ILE A 169 -0.49 -5.70 0.70
N LEU A 170 0.70 -5.92 1.26
CA LEU A 170 0.86 -6.66 2.51
C LEU A 170 1.10 -5.66 3.63
N LEU A 171 0.30 -5.72 4.67
CA LEU A 171 0.40 -4.86 5.85
C LEU A 171 0.83 -5.72 7.05
N GLN A 172 1.93 -5.36 7.68
CA GLN A 172 2.46 -6.02 8.88
C GLN A 172 2.47 -5.04 10.03
N GLN A 173 1.67 -5.31 11.05
CA GLN A 173 1.68 -4.56 12.30
C GLN A 173 2.82 -5.03 13.21
N ARG A 174 3.34 -4.11 13.99
CA ARG A 174 4.43 -4.37 14.93
C ARG A 174 4.00 -5.35 16.02
N GLY A 175 4.84 -6.37 16.24
CA GLY A 175 4.58 -7.38 17.26
C GLY A 175 3.43 -8.35 16.96
N GLN A 176 2.78 -8.24 15.81
CA GLN A 176 1.74 -9.17 15.37
C GLN A 176 2.32 -10.26 14.48
N GLN A 177 1.88 -11.50 14.66
CA GLN A 177 2.20 -12.61 13.75
C GLN A 177 1.31 -12.62 12.51
N THR A 178 0.12 -12.03 12.63
CA THR A 178 -0.84 -11.89 11.54
C THR A 178 -0.46 -10.71 10.65
N ARG A 179 -0.48 -10.94 9.34
CA ARG A 179 -0.38 -9.89 8.33
C ARG A 179 -1.68 -9.81 7.55
N ASN A 180 -2.04 -8.62 7.11
CA ASN A 180 -3.14 -8.43 6.17
C ASN A 180 -2.61 -8.43 4.74
N GLU A 181 -3.17 -9.26 3.89
CA GLU A 181 -2.91 -9.32 2.45
C GLU A 181 -4.11 -8.75 1.71
N ILE A 182 -3.93 -7.60 1.05
CA ILE A 182 -4.97 -6.92 0.27
C ILE A 182 -4.64 -7.13 -1.20
N THR A 183 -5.41 -7.97 -1.87
CA THR A 183 -5.33 -8.14 -3.32
C THR A 183 -6.28 -7.17 -3.98
N LEU A 184 -5.79 -6.46 -5.01
CA LEU A 184 -6.53 -5.45 -5.75
C LEU A 184 -6.79 -5.93 -7.18
N SER A 185 -8.00 -5.69 -7.67
CA SER A 185 -8.38 -5.81 -9.08
C SER A 185 -8.90 -4.45 -9.53
N LEU A 186 -8.08 -3.71 -10.26
CA LEU A 186 -8.50 -2.42 -10.84
C LEU A 186 -9.54 -2.67 -11.92
N ILE A 187 -10.75 -2.13 -11.74
CA ILE A 187 -11.85 -2.32 -12.66
C ILE A 187 -11.87 -1.19 -13.69
N HIS A 188 -11.63 0.05 -13.26
CA HIS A 188 -11.66 1.23 -14.13
C HIS A 188 -10.86 2.38 -13.53
N ILE A 189 -10.04 3.00 -14.37
CA ILE A 189 -9.59 4.38 -14.20
C ILE A 189 -10.72 5.24 -14.77
N LEU A 190 -11.42 5.99 -13.91
CA LEU A 190 -12.47 6.89 -14.36
C LEU A 190 -11.82 8.10 -15.04
N THR A 191 -11.74 8.08 -16.37
CA THR A 191 -11.41 9.27 -17.13
C THR A 191 -12.61 10.22 -17.05
N LEU A 192 -12.42 11.41 -16.49
CA LEU A 192 -13.43 12.47 -16.63
C LEU A 192 -13.56 12.80 -18.12
N PRO A 193 -14.78 12.98 -18.65
CA PRO A 193 -14.92 13.54 -19.97
C PRO A 193 -14.24 14.92 -19.98
N THR A 194 -13.30 15.10 -20.91
CA THR A 194 -12.73 16.41 -21.22
C THR A 194 -13.85 17.27 -21.80
N THR A 195 -14.38 18.18 -20.97
CA THR A 195 -15.21 19.29 -21.45
C THR A 195 -14.35 20.36 -22.04
#